data_38ee093378489b775c079c21d74d4e9f
#
_entry.id   38ee093378489b775c079c21d74d4e9f
#
_cell.length_a   1.000
_cell.length_b   1.000
_cell.length_c   1.000
_cell.angle_alpha   90.00
_cell.angle_beta   90.00
_cell.angle_gamma   90.00
#
_symmetry.space_group_name_H-M   'P 1'
#
loop_
_entity.id
_entity.type
_entity.pdbx_description
1 polymer ?
#
loop_
_entity_poly.entity_id
_entity_poly.type
_entity_poly.pdbx_seq_one_letter_code
_entity_poly.pdbx_strand_id
1 'polypeptide(L)'
;MPSRLFIALCAFVFVTSAYSADTIKVKFSHVVAPDTPKGMAAQKFKEIAEKRSNGRVQVQIYPNSQLYKDKEEIEALQLGAVQMLAPSLSKFGPLGTREFEVFDVPYIFPTKTALYRVMDGAAGKNLFAKLESKGIHGLAYWDNGYKQIHANKPVKTVGDLKGLKLRIQSSKVLDAQMRAVGASPQVLAFGEVYTSLQTGTVDGGENTLSNIFTQKMHEVQKHITISDHGYIGYGVIVNKKFWDGLPADIRTTLEQAMKDATIFERQVAQQENDRALAGIRARKKTEVYVLTDAERKEWQKVFAALYPKFESIVGRETLVAIQQAAMAK
;
A
#
# COMPACT_ATOMS: atom_id res chain seq x y z
N MET A 1 -22.28 -19.66 -86.13
CA MET A 1 -21.13 -19.27 -85.29
C MET A 1 -21.69 -18.56 -84.04
N PRO A 2 -21.67 -19.15 -82.82
CA PRO A 2 -22.19 -18.52 -81.62
C PRO A 2 -21.12 -17.74 -80.90
N SER A 3 -21.42 -16.47 -80.56
CA SER A 3 -20.61 -15.55 -79.76
C SER A 3 -20.57 -16.01 -78.30
N ARG A 4 -19.37 -16.17 -77.79
CA ARG A 4 -19.11 -16.47 -76.36
C ARG A 4 -18.99 -15.16 -75.57
N LEU A 5 -19.97 -14.91 -74.72
CA LEU A 5 -19.98 -13.80 -73.79
C LEU A 5 -19.12 -14.20 -72.50
N PHE A 6 -18.00 -13.53 -72.34
CA PHE A 6 -17.18 -13.68 -71.10
C PHE A 6 -17.69 -12.72 -70.04
N ILE A 7 -18.30 -13.24 -69.00
CA ILE A 7 -18.67 -12.47 -67.81
C ILE A 7 -17.47 -12.48 -66.87
N ALA A 8 -16.80 -11.34 -66.74
CA ALA A 8 -15.72 -11.15 -65.76
C ALA A 8 -16.34 -10.86 -64.37
N LEU A 9 -16.20 -11.80 -63.47
CA LEU A 9 -16.61 -11.68 -62.05
C LEU A 9 -15.52 -10.91 -61.30
N CYS A 10 -15.70 -9.60 -61.04
CA CYS A 10 -14.83 -8.82 -60.20
C CYS A 10 -15.11 -9.17 -58.71
N ALA A 11 -14.24 -9.96 -58.09
CA ALA A 11 -14.25 -10.18 -56.64
C ALA A 11 -13.73 -8.92 -55.95
N PHE A 12 -14.61 -8.19 -55.31
CA PHE A 12 -14.24 -7.09 -54.39
C PHE A 12 -13.69 -7.69 -53.08
N VAL A 13 -12.37 -7.71 -52.95
CA VAL A 13 -11.70 -8.04 -51.67
C VAL A 13 -11.83 -6.81 -50.75
N PHE A 14 -12.76 -6.87 -49.81
CA PHE A 14 -12.80 -5.91 -48.69
C PHE A 14 -11.58 -6.14 -47.80
N VAL A 15 -10.53 -5.38 -48.00
CA VAL A 15 -9.41 -5.29 -47.02
C VAL A 15 -9.93 -4.47 -45.87
N THR A 16 -10.41 -5.15 -44.82
CA THR A 16 -10.67 -4.52 -43.52
C THR A 16 -9.31 -4.17 -42.95
N SER A 17 -8.90 -2.92 -43.10
CA SER A 17 -7.78 -2.35 -42.33
C SER A 17 -8.12 -2.48 -40.85
N ALA A 18 -7.57 -3.49 -40.20
CA ALA A 18 -7.57 -3.54 -38.73
C ALA A 18 -6.77 -2.32 -38.25
N TYR A 19 -7.48 -1.29 -37.85
CA TYR A 19 -6.89 -0.18 -37.10
C TYR A 19 -6.29 -0.80 -35.82
N SER A 20 -5.00 -1.01 -35.81
CA SER A 20 -4.28 -1.32 -34.58
C SER A 20 -4.39 -0.08 -33.70
N ALA A 21 -5.34 -0.06 -32.79
CA ALA A 21 -5.40 0.99 -31.80
C ALA A 21 -4.08 0.95 -31.02
N ASP A 22 -3.43 2.10 -30.86
CA ASP A 22 -2.17 2.20 -30.12
C ASP A 22 -2.33 1.58 -28.73
N THR A 23 -1.39 0.69 -28.37
CA THR A 23 -1.41 0.01 -27.07
C THR A 23 -1.23 1.03 -25.96
N ILE A 24 -2.16 1.06 -25.02
CA ILE A 24 -2.13 1.92 -23.85
C ILE A 24 -1.10 1.37 -22.85
N LYS A 25 -0.02 2.11 -22.66
CA LYS A 25 1.04 1.73 -21.71
C LYS A 25 0.76 2.28 -20.32
N VAL A 26 0.77 1.41 -19.32
CA VAL A 26 0.57 1.76 -17.91
C VAL A 26 1.82 1.42 -17.13
N LYS A 27 2.63 2.41 -16.76
CA LYS A 27 3.73 2.22 -15.83
C LYS A 27 3.19 2.17 -14.42
N PHE A 28 3.34 1.03 -13.75
CA PHE A 28 2.95 0.83 -12.36
C PHE A 28 4.21 0.66 -11.51
N SER A 29 4.57 1.67 -10.74
CA SER A 29 5.75 1.69 -9.89
C SER A 29 5.39 1.42 -8.43
N HIS A 30 6.28 0.75 -7.70
CA HIS A 30 6.17 0.56 -6.25
C HIS A 30 7.54 0.32 -5.59
N VAL A 31 7.61 0.58 -4.28
CA VAL A 31 8.89 0.59 -3.54
C VAL A 31 9.27 -0.74 -2.89
N VAL A 32 8.39 -1.74 -2.91
CA VAL A 32 8.61 -3.03 -2.24
C VAL A 32 9.09 -4.10 -3.22
N ALA A 33 9.55 -5.23 -2.68
CA ALA A 33 9.96 -6.39 -3.46
C ALA A 33 8.77 -7.05 -4.20
N PRO A 34 9.02 -7.75 -5.33
CA PRO A 34 7.95 -8.42 -6.10
C PRO A 34 7.19 -9.50 -5.33
N ASP A 35 7.84 -10.14 -4.36
CA ASP A 35 7.32 -11.22 -3.52
C ASP A 35 6.57 -10.74 -2.27
N THR A 36 6.30 -9.46 -2.16
CA THR A 36 5.39 -8.90 -1.15
C THR A 36 3.94 -8.99 -1.61
N PRO A 37 2.94 -8.91 -0.70
CA PRO A 37 1.52 -8.87 -1.09
C PRO A 37 1.22 -7.85 -2.19
N LYS A 38 1.71 -6.61 -2.03
CA LYS A 38 1.58 -5.55 -3.03
C LYS A 38 2.25 -5.89 -4.37
N GLY A 39 3.47 -6.44 -4.35
CA GLY A 39 4.19 -6.82 -5.56
C GLY A 39 3.45 -7.92 -6.33
N MET A 40 2.97 -8.95 -5.62
CA MET A 40 2.16 -10.03 -6.19
C MET A 40 0.83 -9.52 -6.75
N ALA A 41 0.18 -8.59 -6.06
CA ALA A 41 -1.08 -7.98 -6.52
C ALA A 41 -0.89 -7.10 -7.77
N ALA A 42 0.20 -6.35 -7.85
CA ALA A 42 0.55 -5.57 -9.03
C ALA A 42 0.73 -6.50 -10.26
N GLN A 43 1.42 -7.64 -10.07
CA GLN A 43 1.57 -8.64 -11.12
C GLN A 43 0.22 -9.27 -11.49
N LYS A 44 -0.64 -9.56 -10.51
CA LYS A 44 -1.99 -10.08 -10.76
C LYS A 44 -2.87 -9.10 -11.52
N PHE A 45 -2.80 -7.82 -11.16
CA PHE A 45 -3.48 -6.75 -11.90
C PHE A 45 -3.02 -6.70 -13.35
N LYS A 46 -1.70 -6.72 -13.60
CA LYS A 46 -1.13 -6.78 -14.95
C LYS A 46 -1.73 -7.93 -15.76
N GLU A 47 -1.67 -9.15 -15.24
CA GLU A 47 -2.17 -10.35 -15.94
C GLU A 47 -3.64 -10.23 -16.32
N ILE A 48 -4.49 -9.75 -15.39
CA ILE A 48 -5.92 -9.62 -15.62
C ILE A 48 -6.21 -8.48 -16.60
N ALA A 49 -5.58 -7.32 -16.42
CA ALA A 49 -5.80 -6.14 -17.25
C ALA A 49 -5.39 -6.38 -18.71
N GLU A 50 -4.21 -6.97 -18.95
CA GLU A 50 -3.72 -7.29 -20.29
C GLU A 50 -4.60 -8.33 -20.99
N LYS A 51 -5.01 -9.38 -20.25
CA LYS A 51 -5.90 -10.42 -20.78
C LYS A 51 -7.28 -9.88 -21.14
N ARG A 52 -7.92 -9.12 -20.24
CA ARG A 52 -9.29 -8.60 -20.45
C ARG A 52 -9.37 -7.49 -21.50
N SER A 53 -8.30 -6.74 -21.65
CA SER A 53 -8.23 -5.72 -22.71
C SER A 53 -7.89 -6.29 -24.09
N ASN A 54 -7.69 -7.62 -24.21
CA ASN A 54 -7.19 -8.27 -25.43
C ASN A 54 -5.90 -7.61 -25.96
N GLY A 55 -4.97 -7.26 -25.03
CA GLY A 55 -3.69 -6.65 -25.35
C GLY A 55 -3.75 -5.15 -25.68
N ARG A 56 -4.91 -4.50 -25.59
CA ARG A 56 -5.04 -3.04 -25.77
C ARG A 56 -4.39 -2.23 -24.65
N VAL A 57 -4.20 -2.85 -23.48
CA VAL A 57 -3.43 -2.30 -22.34
C VAL A 57 -2.19 -3.16 -22.11
N GLN A 58 -1.06 -2.50 -21.89
CA GLN A 58 0.20 -3.12 -21.46
C GLN A 58 0.63 -2.51 -20.13
N VAL A 59 0.68 -3.31 -19.07
CA VAL A 59 1.12 -2.89 -17.74
C VAL A 59 2.58 -3.22 -17.54
N GLN A 60 3.39 -2.20 -17.24
CA GLN A 60 4.82 -2.34 -16.95
C GLN A 60 5.04 -2.11 -15.47
N ILE A 61 5.47 -3.15 -14.75
CA ILE A 61 5.68 -3.09 -13.29
C ILE A 61 7.13 -2.77 -12.99
N TYR A 62 7.34 -1.79 -12.11
CA TYR A 62 8.63 -1.32 -11.64
C TYR A 62 8.72 -1.42 -10.11
N PRO A 63 9.19 -2.56 -9.57
CA PRO A 63 9.32 -2.80 -8.13
C PRO A 63 10.60 -2.16 -7.56
N ASN A 64 10.79 -2.30 -6.22
CA ASN A 64 12.03 -1.95 -5.51
C ASN A 64 12.51 -0.52 -5.75
N SER A 65 11.60 0.44 -5.90
CA SER A 65 11.95 1.85 -6.18
C SER A 65 12.76 2.06 -7.46
N GLN A 66 12.62 1.19 -8.48
CA GLN A 66 13.39 1.27 -9.73
C GLN A 66 13.21 2.60 -10.47
N LEU A 67 12.02 3.20 -10.42
CA LEU A 67 11.77 4.50 -11.03
C LEU A 67 11.86 5.64 -10.03
N TYR A 68 11.16 5.51 -8.89
CA TYR A 68 11.05 6.57 -7.89
C TYR A 68 11.09 6.00 -6.48
N LYS A 69 11.74 6.74 -5.56
CA LYS A 69 11.69 6.45 -4.13
C LYS A 69 10.41 6.96 -3.51
N ASP A 70 10.16 6.55 -2.27
CA ASP A 70 9.00 6.90 -1.44
C ASP A 70 8.61 8.39 -1.44
N LYS A 71 9.62 9.28 -1.45
CA LYS A 71 9.40 10.72 -1.31
C LYS A 71 9.02 11.39 -2.62
N GLU A 72 9.31 10.75 -3.75
CA GLU A 72 9.23 11.32 -5.10
C GLU A 72 8.09 10.69 -5.93
N GLU A 73 7.66 9.46 -5.57
CA GLU A 73 6.75 8.68 -6.41
C GLU A 73 5.41 9.36 -6.67
N ILE A 74 4.83 10.05 -5.67
CA ILE A 74 3.52 10.69 -5.82
C ILE A 74 3.62 11.93 -6.72
N GLU A 75 4.67 12.73 -6.58
CA GLU A 75 4.92 13.86 -7.48
C GLU A 75 5.11 13.39 -8.92
N ALA A 76 5.88 12.30 -9.13
CA ALA A 76 6.06 11.70 -10.44
C ALA A 76 4.74 11.23 -11.06
N LEU A 77 3.80 10.69 -10.25
CA LEU A 77 2.45 10.36 -10.68
C LEU A 77 1.68 11.62 -11.10
N GLN A 78 1.69 12.68 -10.29
CA GLN A 78 0.98 13.93 -10.58
C GLN A 78 1.46 14.56 -11.89
N LEU A 79 2.78 14.50 -12.16
CA LEU A 79 3.39 14.96 -13.40
C LEU A 79 3.14 14.02 -14.61
N GLY A 80 2.56 12.82 -14.38
CA GLY A 80 2.28 11.84 -15.43
C GLY A 80 3.48 11.01 -15.88
N ALA A 81 4.62 11.09 -15.17
CA ALA A 81 5.82 10.30 -15.48
C ALA A 81 5.61 8.79 -15.24
N VAL A 82 4.73 8.45 -14.31
CA VAL A 82 4.14 7.11 -14.11
C VAL A 82 2.62 7.23 -14.06
N GLN A 83 1.91 6.17 -14.49
CA GLN A 83 0.47 6.17 -14.53
C GLN A 83 -0.16 5.67 -13.23
N MET A 84 0.46 4.67 -12.58
CA MET A 84 -0.09 4.04 -11.38
C MET A 84 0.98 3.86 -10.30
N LEU A 85 0.53 3.98 -9.04
CA LEU A 85 1.30 3.72 -7.83
C LEU A 85 0.45 2.98 -6.80
N ALA A 86 1.12 2.41 -5.79
CA ALA A 86 0.48 1.93 -4.57
C ALA A 86 1.28 2.38 -3.33
N PRO A 87 1.31 3.71 -3.02
CA PRO A 87 1.99 4.22 -1.84
C PRO A 87 1.29 3.81 -0.56
N SER A 88 2.04 3.76 0.55
CA SER A 88 1.46 3.63 1.88
C SER A 88 0.54 4.81 2.19
N LEU A 89 -0.56 4.54 2.91
CA LEU A 89 -1.56 5.55 3.28
C LEU A 89 -0.96 6.71 4.09
N SER A 90 0.08 6.44 4.87
CA SER A 90 0.86 7.47 5.60
C SER A 90 1.47 8.56 4.72
N LYS A 91 1.61 8.32 3.40
CA LYS A 91 2.26 9.25 2.48
C LYS A 91 1.35 10.30 1.88
N PHE A 92 0.05 10.19 2.11
CA PHE A 92 -0.90 11.19 1.63
C PHE A 92 -0.97 12.44 2.55
N GLY A 93 -0.54 12.32 3.81
CA GLY A 93 -0.48 13.46 4.74
C GLY A 93 0.34 14.65 4.20
N PRO A 94 1.58 14.46 3.70
CA PRO A 94 2.39 15.52 3.11
C PRO A 94 1.77 16.23 1.90
N LEU A 95 0.82 15.59 1.20
CA LEU A 95 0.04 16.21 0.10
C LEU A 95 -1.05 17.17 0.59
N GLY A 96 -1.18 17.33 1.91
CA GLY A 96 -2.25 18.12 2.54
C GLY A 96 -3.55 17.36 2.76
N THR A 97 -3.52 16.03 2.65
CA THR A 97 -4.66 15.12 2.93
C THR A 97 -4.38 14.30 4.19
N ARG A 98 -4.20 15.01 5.32
CA ARG A 98 -3.82 14.41 6.61
C ARG A 98 -4.84 13.41 7.16
N GLU A 99 -6.06 13.45 6.68
CA GLU A 99 -7.11 12.51 7.02
C GLU A 99 -6.72 11.05 6.74
N PHE A 100 -5.87 10.78 5.74
CA PHE A 100 -5.33 9.44 5.49
C PHE A 100 -4.44 8.92 6.62
N GLU A 101 -3.86 9.81 7.44
CA GLU A 101 -3.06 9.39 8.60
C GLU A 101 -3.91 8.76 9.72
N VAL A 102 -5.26 8.74 9.57
CA VAL A 102 -6.16 8.00 10.46
C VAL A 102 -5.85 6.50 10.46
N PHE A 103 -5.34 5.95 9.37
CA PHE A 103 -4.89 4.56 9.29
C PHE A 103 -3.64 4.28 10.12
N ASP A 104 -2.91 5.31 10.53
CA ASP A 104 -1.74 5.20 11.41
C ASP A 104 -2.10 5.28 12.90
N VAL A 105 -3.36 5.62 13.24
CA VAL A 105 -3.82 5.69 14.65
C VAL A 105 -3.74 4.29 15.28
N PRO A 106 -3.03 4.13 16.40
CA PRO A 106 -2.82 2.83 17.01
C PRO A 106 -4.13 2.15 17.41
N TYR A 107 -4.25 0.86 17.11
CA TYR A 107 -5.38 -0.01 17.48
C TYR A 107 -6.77 0.49 17.03
N ILE A 108 -6.84 1.40 16.05
CA ILE A 108 -8.13 1.96 15.57
C ILE A 108 -9.01 0.88 14.90
N PHE A 109 -8.40 -0.16 14.35
CA PHE A 109 -9.11 -1.27 13.70
C PHE A 109 -9.06 -2.52 14.56
N PRO A 110 -10.18 -2.93 15.19
CA PRO A 110 -10.21 -4.09 16.06
C PRO A 110 -10.04 -5.42 15.31
N THR A 111 -10.43 -5.46 14.04
CA THR A 111 -10.33 -6.65 13.18
C THR A 111 -10.06 -6.28 11.73
N LYS A 112 -9.57 -7.24 10.94
CA LYS A 112 -9.43 -7.08 9.48
C LYS A 112 -10.77 -6.81 8.78
N THR A 113 -11.85 -7.43 9.25
CA THR A 113 -13.20 -7.19 8.73
C THR A 113 -13.61 -5.73 8.94
N ALA A 114 -13.36 -5.16 10.11
CA ALA A 114 -13.63 -3.77 10.41
C ALA A 114 -12.81 -2.83 9.50
N LEU A 115 -11.52 -3.13 9.32
CA LEU A 115 -10.63 -2.41 8.42
C LEU A 115 -11.17 -2.40 6.98
N TYR A 116 -11.50 -3.58 6.42
CA TYR A 116 -11.98 -3.68 5.03
C TYR A 116 -13.33 -2.99 4.84
N ARG A 117 -14.20 -3.02 5.85
CA ARG A 117 -15.47 -2.27 5.83
C ARG A 117 -15.21 -0.76 5.71
N VAL A 118 -14.24 -0.25 6.42
CA VAL A 118 -13.83 1.17 6.31
C VAL A 118 -13.30 1.47 4.91
N MET A 119 -12.38 0.66 4.42
CA MET A 119 -11.72 0.85 3.12
C MET A 119 -12.69 0.81 1.95
N ASP A 120 -13.60 -0.15 1.94
CA ASP A 120 -14.55 -0.38 0.84
C ASP A 120 -15.83 0.47 0.98
N GLY A 121 -16.07 0.98 2.17
CA GLY A 121 -17.25 1.77 2.52
C GLY A 121 -17.17 3.24 2.13
N ALA A 122 -18.17 3.99 2.57
CA ALA A 122 -18.26 5.43 2.32
C ALA A 122 -17.04 6.20 2.86
N ALA A 123 -16.52 5.82 4.02
CA ALA A 123 -15.38 6.48 4.64
C ALA A 123 -14.11 6.40 3.74
N GLY A 124 -13.79 5.23 3.23
CA GLY A 124 -12.65 5.05 2.30
C GLY A 124 -12.85 5.79 0.98
N LYS A 125 -14.07 5.75 0.42
CA LYS A 125 -14.42 6.50 -0.80
C LYS A 125 -14.28 8.00 -0.61
N ASN A 126 -14.74 8.54 0.53
CA ASN A 126 -14.61 9.95 0.86
C ASN A 126 -13.15 10.39 1.01
N LEU A 127 -12.28 9.51 1.55
CA LEU A 127 -10.84 9.79 1.60
C LEU A 127 -10.24 9.87 0.18
N PHE A 128 -10.53 8.93 -0.71
CA PHE A 128 -10.05 8.98 -2.08
C PHE A 128 -10.58 10.19 -2.85
N ALA A 129 -11.83 10.61 -2.63
CA ALA A 129 -12.39 11.80 -3.26
C ALA A 129 -11.57 13.08 -2.96
N LYS A 130 -10.91 13.16 -1.80
CA LYS A 130 -10.02 14.29 -1.46
C LYS A 130 -8.77 14.36 -2.36
N LEU A 131 -8.36 13.25 -2.98
CA LEU A 131 -7.20 13.20 -3.87
C LEU A 131 -7.51 13.74 -5.28
N GLU A 132 -8.79 13.79 -5.67
CA GLU A 132 -9.19 14.25 -7.00
C GLU A 132 -8.70 15.67 -7.32
N SER A 133 -8.79 16.58 -6.33
CA SER A 133 -8.27 17.95 -6.45
C SER A 133 -6.74 18.03 -6.53
N LYS A 134 -6.05 16.94 -6.24
CA LYS A 134 -4.59 16.81 -6.35
C LYS A 134 -4.14 16.15 -7.67
N GLY A 135 -5.06 15.93 -8.61
CA GLY A 135 -4.77 15.26 -9.88
C GLY A 135 -4.56 13.74 -9.73
N ILE A 136 -5.11 13.15 -8.69
CA ILE A 136 -4.96 11.73 -8.35
C ILE A 136 -6.34 11.09 -8.25
N HIS A 137 -6.54 9.95 -8.92
CA HIS A 137 -7.75 9.14 -8.80
C HIS A 137 -7.44 7.86 -8.01
N GLY A 138 -8.26 7.56 -6.99
CA GLY A 138 -8.12 6.36 -6.15
C GLY A 138 -8.86 5.18 -6.73
N LEU A 139 -8.20 4.02 -6.84
CA LEU A 139 -8.78 2.81 -7.44
C LEU A 139 -9.14 1.75 -6.39
N ALA A 140 -8.25 1.49 -5.44
CA ALA A 140 -8.44 0.45 -4.44
C ALA A 140 -7.56 0.68 -3.20
N TYR A 141 -7.96 0.04 -2.10
CA TYR A 141 -7.12 -0.12 -0.92
C TYR A 141 -6.57 -1.55 -0.87
N TRP A 142 -5.24 -1.67 -0.71
CA TRP A 142 -4.56 -2.95 -0.53
C TRP A 142 -4.03 -3.08 0.89
N ASP A 143 -4.05 -4.30 1.42
CA ASP A 143 -3.62 -4.66 2.76
C ASP A 143 -2.11 -4.98 2.78
N ASN A 144 -1.40 -4.66 3.85
CA ASN A 144 -0.08 -5.23 4.09
C ASN A 144 0.02 -5.88 5.47
N GLY A 145 -0.88 -5.56 6.36
CA GLY A 145 -0.96 -6.16 7.68
C GLY A 145 -0.69 -5.22 8.84
N TYR A 146 -0.71 -5.80 10.04
CA TYR A 146 -0.40 -5.09 11.25
C TYR A 146 1.10 -4.87 11.41
N LYS A 147 1.46 -3.73 12.01
CA LYS A 147 2.84 -3.35 12.30
C LYS A 147 3.35 -4.08 13.55
N GLN A 148 4.59 -4.50 13.45
CA GLN A 148 5.37 -5.07 14.53
C GLN A 148 6.54 -4.15 14.81
N ILE A 149 6.97 -4.06 16.08
CA ILE A 149 8.21 -3.36 16.44
C ILE A 149 9.39 -4.30 16.17
N HIS A 150 10.44 -3.78 15.56
CA HIS A 150 11.74 -4.45 15.48
C HIS A 150 12.83 -3.51 16.03
N ALA A 151 13.77 -4.05 16.81
CA ALA A 151 14.82 -3.26 17.46
C ALA A 151 16.06 -4.11 17.79
N ASN A 152 17.16 -3.43 18.15
CA ASN A 152 18.39 -4.08 18.63
C ASN A 152 18.34 -4.49 20.11
N LYS A 153 17.30 -4.08 20.84
CA LYS A 153 17.02 -4.51 22.21
C LYS A 153 15.58 -5.04 22.35
N PRO A 154 15.28 -5.85 23.38
CA PRO A 154 13.92 -6.28 23.63
C PRO A 154 12.97 -5.09 23.85
N VAL A 155 11.76 -5.17 23.31
CA VAL A 155 10.67 -4.21 23.54
C VAL A 155 9.43 -5.00 23.93
N LYS A 156 9.15 -5.09 25.24
CA LYS A 156 7.99 -5.79 25.80
C LYS A 156 6.92 -4.80 26.28
N THR A 157 7.34 -3.67 26.78
CA THR A 157 6.47 -2.60 27.24
C THR A 157 6.63 -1.37 26.35
N VAL A 158 5.64 -0.48 26.37
CA VAL A 158 5.73 0.83 25.67
C VAL A 158 6.90 1.66 26.23
N GLY A 159 7.23 1.50 27.51
CA GLY A 159 8.37 2.18 28.16
C GLY A 159 9.73 1.79 27.57
N ASP A 160 9.86 0.58 27.02
CA ASP A 160 11.11 0.11 26.40
C ASP A 160 11.46 0.86 25.11
N LEU A 161 10.49 1.58 24.52
CA LEU A 161 10.70 2.43 23.34
C LEU A 161 11.46 3.72 23.68
N LYS A 162 11.49 4.12 24.96
CA LYS A 162 12.15 5.37 25.40
C LYS A 162 13.61 5.40 24.99
N GLY A 163 14.00 6.52 24.37
CA GLY A 163 15.36 6.80 23.89
C GLY A 163 15.76 6.11 22.60
N LEU A 164 14.96 5.18 22.05
CA LEU A 164 15.27 4.54 20.77
C LEU A 164 15.06 5.52 19.60
N LYS A 165 16.00 5.53 18.68
CA LYS A 165 15.85 6.13 17.36
C LYS A 165 15.08 5.14 16.48
N LEU A 166 13.81 5.43 16.22
CA LEU A 166 12.95 4.54 15.46
C LEU A 166 12.62 5.11 14.08
N ARG A 167 12.85 4.32 13.06
CA ARG A 167 12.41 4.68 11.72
C ARG A 167 10.88 4.68 11.65
N ILE A 168 10.33 5.73 11.09
CA ILE A 168 8.90 5.84 10.77
C ILE A 168 8.69 6.23 9.29
N GLN A 169 7.46 6.08 8.80
CA GLN A 169 6.99 6.66 7.56
C GLN A 169 6.68 8.16 7.73
N SER A 170 6.41 8.87 6.63
CA SER A 170 6.11 10.31 6.65
C SER A 170 4.68 10.54 7.13
N SER A 171 4.45 10.50 8.44
CA SER A 171 3.16 10.73 9.09
C SER A 171 3.33 11.52 10.37
N LYS A 172 2.46 12.51 10.57
CA LYS A 172 2.40 13.28 11.82
C LYS A 172 1.83 12.46 12.98
N VAL A 173 0.93 11.52 12.68
CA VAL A 173 0.40 10.58 13.67
C VAL A 173 1.51 9.68 14.18
N LEU A 174 2.33 9.10 13.29
CA LEU A 174 3.47 8.26 13.68
C LEU A 174 4.53 9.04 14.46
N ASP A 175 4.87 10.26 14.03
CA ASP A 175 5.79 11.13 14.77
C ASP A 175 5.25 11.41 16.18
N ALA A 176 3.98 11.81 16.29
CA ALA A 176 3.34 12.09 17.57
C ALA A 176 3.28 10.87 18.48
N GLN A 177 2.98 9.69 17.91
CA GLN A 177 2.95 8.41 18.63
C GLN A 177 4.31 8.08 19.24
N MET A 178 5.37 8.09 18.43
CA MET A 178 6.70 7.69 18.90
C MET A 178 7.28 8.69 19.90
N ARG A 179 7.09 10.01 19.68
CA ARG A 179 7.53 11.03 20.67
C ARG A 179 6.81 10.92 21.99
N ALA A 180 5.52 10.59 21.98
CA ALA A 180 4.74 10.49 23.21
C ALA A 180 5.21 9.36 24.13
N VAL A 181 5.80 8.30 23.55
CA VAL A 181 6.41 7.18 24.30
C VAL A 181 7.90 7.37 24.55
N GLY A 182 8.43 8.56 24.28
CA GLY A 182 9.82 8.93 24.54
C GLY A 182 10.84 8.40 23.53
N ALA A 183 10.39 7.87 22.40
CA ALA A 183 11.28 7.49 21.30
C ALA A 183 11.66 8.73 20.44
N SER A 184 12.71 8.60 19.62
CA SER A 184 13.17 9.59 18.67
C SER A 184 12.83 9.13 17.25
N PRO A 185 11.67 9.55 16.66
CA PRO A 185 11.28 9.13 15.33
C PRO A 185 12.18 9.74 14.24
N GLN A 186 12.54 8.91 13.26
CA GLN A 186 13.37 9.29 12.12
C GLN A 186 12.63 8.92 10.83
N VAL A 187 12.30 9.93 10.00
CA VAL A 187 11.62 9.71 8.72
C VAL A 187 12.64 9.34 7.65
N LEU A 188 12.64 8.08 7.23
CA LEU A 188 13.52 7.56 6.18
C LEU A 188 12.72 6.89 5.07
N ALA A 189 13.18 7.01 3.82
CA ALA A 189 12.62 6.29 2.68
C ALA A 189 12.76 4.78 2.88
N PHE A 190 11.82 3.99 2.33
CA PHE A 190 11.76 2.54 2.57
C PHE A 190 13.04 1.83 2.13
N GLY A 191 13.59 2.18 0.98
CA GLY A 191 14.84 1.58 0.47
C GLY A 191 16.09 1.94 1.28
N GLU A 192 16.02 2.91 2.21
CA GLU A 192 17.15 3.32 3.07
C GLU A 192 17.15 2.59 4.43
N VAL A 193 16.05 1.89 4.75
CA VAL A 193 15.83 1.34 6.10
C VAL A 193 16.86 0.27 6.44
N TYR A 194 17.09 -0.72 5.57
CA TYR A 194 18.06 -1.79 5.84
C TYR A 194 19.44 -1.25 6.19
N THR A 195 19.98 -0.35 5.35
CA THR A 195 21.30 0.26 5.59
C THR A 195 21.33 1.09 6.86
N SER A 196 20.27 1.85 7.15
CA SER A 196 20.18 2.66 8.36
C SER A 196 20.12 1.82 9.64
N LEU A 197 19.49 0.64 9.59
CA LEU A 197 19.50 -0.34 10.68
C LEU A 197 20.87 -1.00 10.83
N GLN A 198 21.50 -1.37 9.70
CA GLN A 198 22.80 -2.02 9.68
C GLN A 198 23.91 -1.11 10.24
N THR A 199 23.88 0.17 9.91
CA THR A 199 24.88 1.17 10.38
C THR A 199 24.56 1.72 11.77
N GLY A 200 23.40 1.39 12.37
CA GLY A 200 22.97 1.94 13.64
C GLY A 200 22.55 3.42 13.59
N THR A 201 22.28 3.96 12.40
CA THR A 201 21.67 5.30 12.24
C THR A 201 20.32 5.36 12.92
N VAL A 202 19.57 4.26 12.89
CA VAL A 202 18.37 4.00 13.71
C VAL A 202 18.52 2.70 14.46
N ASP A 203 17.92 2.63 15.66
CA ASP A 203 17.98 1.45 16.54
C ASP A 203 16.94 0.40 16.16
N GLY A 204 15.90 0.79 15.41
CA GLY A 204 14.80 -0.06 15.03
C GLY A 204 13.76 0.69 14.22
N GLY A 205 12.56 0.12 14.18
CA GLY A 205 11.41 0.69 13.49
C GLY A 205 10.16 -0.14 13.68
N GLU A 206 9.17 0.17 12.87
CA GLU A 206 7.91 -0.56 12.80
C GLU A 206 7.62 -0.98 11.37
N ASN A 207 7.20 -2.21 11.17
CA ASN A 207 6.76 -2.69 9.86
C ASN A 207 5.94 -3.98 9.97
N THR A 208 5.33 -4.39 8.88
CA THR A 208 4.69 -5.70 8.74
C THR A 208 5.74 -6.80 8.61
N LEU A 209 5.39 -8.03 8.98
CA LEU A 209 6.32 -9.15 8.92
C LEU A 209 6.78 -9.44 7.50
N SER A 210 5.90 -9.36 6.51
CA SER A 210 6.24 -9.54 5.10
C SER A 210 7.32 -8.56 4.63
N ASN A 211 7.21 -7.29 4.99
CA ASN A 211 8.23 -6.28 4.67
C ASN A 211 9.53 -6.50 5.44
N ILE A 212 9.45 -6.83 6.74
CA ILE A 212 10.63 -7.12 7.57
C ILE A 212 11.44 -8.28 6.97
N PHE A 213 10.74 -9.31 6.49
CA PHE A 213 11.37 -10.50 5.91
C PHE A 213 11.94 -10.24 4.52
N THR A 214 11.15 -9.73 3.58
CA THR A 214 11.56 -9.52 2.17
C THR A 214 12.63 -8.45 2.02
N GLN A 215 12.64 -7.43 2.90
CA GLN A 215 13.71 -6.42 2.96
C GLN A 215 14.86 -6.81 3.89
N LYS A 216 14.88 -8.05 4.37
CA LYS A 216 15.95 -8.62 5.20
C LYS A 216 16.23 -7.84 6.50
N MET A 217 15.31 -6.99 6.97
CA MET A 217 15.49 -6.20 8.17
C MET A 217 15.78 -7.10 9.39
N HIS A 218 15.19 -8.30 9.44
CA HIS A 218 15.44 -9.30 10.46
C HIS A 218 16.90 -9.81 10.51
N GLU A 219 17.70 -9.60 9.46
CA GLU A 219 19.10 -9.98 9.47
C GLU A 219 19.99 -9.00 10.26
N VAL A 220 19.51 -7.75 10.42
CA VAL A 220 20.20 -6.65 11.10
C VAL A 220 19.45 -6.18 12.36
N GLN A 221 18.44 -6.91 12.79
CA GLN A 221 17.65 -6.63 14.00
C GLN A 221 17.57 -7.85 14.90
N LYS A 222 17.88 -7.67 16.20
CA LYS A 222 17.97 -8.77 17.17
C LYS A 222 16.61 -9.21 17.72
N HIS A 223 15.63 -8.31 17.75
CA HIS A 223 14.34 -8.53 18.38
C HIS A 223 13.20 -8.03 17.51
N ILE A 224 12.11 -8.80 17.46
CA ILE A 224 10.83 -8.43 16.89
C ILE A 224 9.76 -8.67 17.93
N THR A 225 8.94 -7.66 18.22
CA THR A 225 7.78 -7.77 19.09
C THR A 225 6.51 -7.78 18.27
N ILE A 226 5.74 -8.87 18.36
CA ILE A 226 4.42 -8.98 17.75
C ILE A 226 3.43 -8.18 18.60
N SER A 227 3.30 -6.93 18.26
CA SER A 227 2.50 -5.93 19.00
C SER A 227 1.18 -5.59 18.34
N ASP A 228 1.07 -5.77 17.03
CA ASP A 228 -0.09 -5.41 16.19
C ASP A 228 -0.63 -3.99 16.50
N HIS A 229 0.28 -3.09 16.86
CA HIS A 229 -0.07 -1.77 17.39
C HIS A 229 -0.52 -0.78 16.35
N GLY A 230 -0.20 -1.00 15.08
CA GLY A 230 -0.52 -0.13 13.96
C GLY A 230 -0.84 -0.95 12.72
N TYR A 231 -1.13 -0.24 11.63
CA TYR A 231 -1.51 -0.84 10.37
C TYR A 231 -0.71 -0.25 9.21
N ILE A 232 -0.39 -1.06 8.21
CA ILE A 232 0.11 -0.61 6.90
C ILE A 232 -0.87 -1.07 5.84
N GLY A 233 -1.43 -0.11 5.12
CA GLY A 233 -2.17 -0.33 3.88
C GLY A 233 -1.67 0.60 2.79
N TYR A 234 -2.13 0.34 1.59
CA TYR A 234 -1.76 1.08 0.39
C TYR A 234 -2.99 1.64 -0.29
N GLY A 235 -2.88 2.86 -0.81
CA GLY A 235 -3.83 3.38 -1.78
C GLY A 235 -3.31 3.10 -3.19
N VAL A 236 -4.02 2.27 -3.94
CA VAL A 236 -3.74 2.12 -5.39
C VAL A 236 -4.34 3.33 -6.08
N ILE A 237 -3.47 4.12 -6.70
CA ILE A 237 -3.82 5.41 -7.29
C ILE A 237 -3.33 5.49 -8.73
N VAL A 238 -4.03 6.31 -9.51
CA VAL A 238 -3.70 6.58 -10.91
C VAL A 238 -3.66 8.09 -11.16
N ASN A 239 -2.80 8.53 -12.09
CA ASN A 239 -2.82 9.91 -12.56
C ASN A 239 -4.20 10.24 -13.14
N LYS A 240 -4.87 11.25 -12.58
CA LYS A 240 -6.26 11.59 -12.95
C LYS A 240 -6.41 11.96 -14.44
N LYS A 241 -5.50 12.76 -14.98
CA LYS A 241 -5.55 13.17 -16.40
C LYS A 241 -5.42 11.96 -17.32
N PHE A 242 -4.52 11.02 -17.00
CA PHE A 242 -4.40 9.77 -17.74
C PHE A 242 -5.70 8.96 -17.64
N TRP A 243 -6.24 8.80 -16.43
CA TRP A 243 -7.46 8.02 -16.18
C TRP A 243 -8.68 8.56 -16.92
N ASP A 244 -8.90 9.88 -16.85
CA ASP A 244 -10.00 10.55 -17.52
C ASP A 244 -9.89 10.50 -19.06
N GLY A 245 -8.66 10.43 -19.57
CA GLY A 245 -8.38 10.30 -21.01
C GLY A 245 -8.55 8.89 -21.57
N LEU A 246 -8.76 7.86 -20.72
CA LEU A 246 -8.95 6.50 -21.20
C LEU A 246 -10.35 6.31 -21.86
N PRO A 247 -10.45 5.45 -22.89
CA PRO A 247 -11.74 4.98 -23.38
C PRO A 247 -12.58 4.36 -22.25
N ALA A 248 -13.89 4.56 -22.27
CA ALA A 248 -14.79 4.12 -21.19
C ALA A 248 -14.73 2.60 -20.95
N ASP A 249 -14.65 1.80 -22.01
CA ASP A 249 -14.54 0.35 -21.95
C ASP A 249 -13.20 -0.10 -21.33
N ILE A 250 -12.12 0.62 -21.59
CA ILE A 250 -10.81 0.36 -20.95
C ILE A 250 -10.85 0.71 -19.46
N ARG A 251 -11.44 1.86 -19.09
CA ARG A 251 -11.61 2.21 -17.67
C ARG A 251 -12.38 1.12 -16.92
N THR A 252 -13.53 0.70 -17.44
CA THR A 252 -14.33 -0.39 -16.86
C THR A 252 -13.51 -1.69 -16.74
N THR A 253 -12.72 -2.02 -17.76
CA THR A 253 -11.85 -3.20 -17.76
C THR A 253 -10.79 -3.12 -16.65
N LEU A 254 -10.16 -1.95 -16.49
CA LEU A 254 -9.13 -1.74 -15.45
C LEU A 254 -9.74 -1.72 -14.04
N GLU A 255 -10.92 -1.14 -13.85
CA GLU A 255 -11.65 -1.16 -12.57
C GLU A 255 -11.97 -2.60 -12.14
N GLN A 256 -12.49 -3.42 -13.06
CA GLN A 256 -12.78 -4.83 -12.79
C GLN A 256 -11.50 -5.63 -12.51
N ALA A 257 -10.44 -5.39 -13.29
CA ALA A 257 -9.15 -6.03 -13.05
C ALA A 257 -8.57 -5.64 -11.69
N MET A 258 -8.70 -4.39 -11.28
CA MET A 258 -8.27 -3.90 -9.98
C MET A 258 -9.07 -4.53 -8.84
N LYS A 259 -10.39 -4.66 -8.99
CA LYS A 259 -11.24 -5.34 -8.01
C LYS A 259 -10.80 -6.78 -7.78
N ASP A 260 -10.55 -7.55 -8.85
CA ASP A 260 -10.11 -8.93 -8.72
C ASP A 260 -8.69 -9.06 -8.16
N ALA A 261 -7.79 -8.14 -8.57
CA ALA A 261 -6.45 -8.07 -8.00
C ALA A 261 -6.48 -7.73 -6.51
N THR A 262 -7.45 -6.90 -6.06
CA THR A 262 -7.64 -6.55 -4.64
C THR A 262 -8.14 -7.75 -3.83
N ILE A 263 -9.06 -8.55 -4.39
CA ILE A 263 -9.52 -9.80 -3.72
C ILE A 263 -8.33 -10.75 -3.53
N PHE A 264 -7.54 -10.95 -4.57
CA PHE A 264 -6.33 -11.78 -4.50
C PHE A 264 -5.33 -11.23 -3.49
N GLU A 265 -5.08 -9.93 -3.50
CA GLU A 265 -4.14 -9.25 -2.61
C GLU A 265 -4.46 -9.49 -1.12
N ARG A 266 -5.74 -9.32 -0.72
CA ARG A 266 -6.19 -9.55 0.66
C ARG A 266 -6.03 -10.99 1.11
N GLN A 267 -6.15 -11.95 0.19
CA GLN A 267 -5.91 -13.37 0.49
C GLN A 267 -4.42 -13.62 0.75
N VAL A 268 -3.53 -13.08 -0.09
CA VAL A 268 -2.09 -13.32 0.06
C VAL A 268 -1.46 -12.47 1.17
N ALA A 269 -2.06 -11.33 1.55
CA ALA A 269 -1.51 -10.46 2.58
C ALA A 269 -1.33 -11.17 3.93
N GLN A 270 -2.32 -11.94 4.38
CA GLN A 270 -2.19 -12.71 5.61
C GLN A 270 -1.21 -13.87 5.45
N GLN A 271 -1.33 -14.61 4.34
CA GLN A 271 -0.46 -15.77 4.06
C GLN A 271 1.02 -15.38 4.04
N GLU A 272 1.37 -14.26 3.41
CA GLU A 272 2.76 -13.81 3.32
C GLU A 272 3.29 -13.26 4.66
N ASN A 273 2.46 -12.67 5.52
CA ASN A 273 2.87 -12.31 6.88
C ASN A 273 3.12 -13.57 7.75
N ASP A 274 2.27 -14.58 7.65
CA ASP A 274 2.45 -15.85 8.37
C ASP A 274 3.71 -16.60 7.89
N ARG A 275 3.92 -16.64 6.57
CA ARG A 275 5.13 -17.22 5.97
C ARG A 275 6.39 -16.49 6.41
N ALA A 276 6.35 -15.15 6.42
CA ALA A 276 7.46 -14.33 6.88
C ALA A 276 7.81 -14.59 8.34
N LEU A 277 6.80 -14.69 9.23
CA LEU A 277 7.02 -15.03 10.64
C LEU A 277 7.67 -16.40 10.80
N ALA A 278 7.18 -17.41 10.08
CA ALA A 278 7.76 -18.74 10.07
C ALA A 278 9.23 -18.71 9.59
N GLY A 279 9.50 -17.98 8.51
CA GLY A 279 10.84 -17.81 7.94
C GLY A 279 11.81 -17.10 8.90
N ILE A 280 11.36 -16.05 9.59
CA ILE A 280 12.15 -15.34 10.60
C ILE A 280 12.52 -16.28 11.75
N ARG A 281 11.52 -17.01 12.29
CA ARG A 281 11.73 -17.97 13.39
C ARG A 281 12.69 -19.11 13.03
N ALA A 282 12.57 -19.64 11.78
CA ALA A 282 13.42 -20.72 11.30
C ALA A 282 14.92 -20.35 11.25
N ARG A 283 15.22 -19.07 11.01
CA ARG A 283 16.63 -18.59 10.95
C ARG A 283 17.30 -18.46 12.30
N LYS A 284 16.56 -18.43 13.42
CA LYS A 284 17.07 -18.37 14.80
C LYS A 284 18.06 -17.22 15.10
N LYS A 285 18.06 -16.17 14.27
CA LYS A 285 18.95 -15.00 14.41
C LYS A 285 18.27 -13.83 15.11
N THR A 286 16.94 -13.79 15.06
CA THR A 286 16.09 -12.73 15.60
C THR A 286 15.14 -13.35 16.62
N GLU A 287 15.15 -12.85 17.84
CA GLU A 287 14.20 -13.25 18.87
C GLU A 287 12.83 -12.65 18.55
N VAL A 288 11.80 -13.49 18.55
CA VAL A 288 10.41 -13.07 18.31
C VAL A 288 9.64 -13.20 19.61
N TYR A 289 9.25 -12.07 20.16
CA TYR A 289 8.40 -11.97 21.34
C TYR A 289 6.95 -11.64 20.93
N VAL A 290 5.99 -12.36 21.49
CA VAL A 290 4.56 -12.09 21.28
C VAL A 290 4.00 -11.46 22.53
N LEU A 291 3.44 -10.26 22.44
CA LEU A 291 2.78 -9.63 23.58
C LEU A 291 1.65 -10.51 24.08
N THR A 292 1.64 -10.74 25.40
CA THR A 292 0.47 -11.33 26.06
C THR A 292 -0.74 -10.41 25.98
N ASP A 293 -1.93 -10.93 26.22
CA ASP A 293 -3.15 -10.11 26.21
C ASP A 293 -3.11 -8.98 27.25
N ALA A 294 -2.48 -9.24 28.40
CA ALA A 294 -2.30 -8.23 29.46
C ALA A 294 -1.37 -7.10 28.99
N GLU A 295 -0.21 -7.45 28.40
CA GLU A 295 0.73 -6.45 27.85
C GLU A 295 0.09 -5.67 26.71
N ARG A 296 -0.63 -6.32 25.82
CA ARG A 296 -1.36 -5.68 24.70
C ARG A 296 -2.39 -4.66 25.22
N LYS A 297 -3.12 -4.98 26.29
CA LYS A 297 -4.08 -4.05 26.92
C LYS A 297 -3.37 -2.83 27.51
N GLU A 298 -2.18 -3.00 28.10
CA GLU A 298 -1.39 -1.85 28.57
C GLU A 298 -0.91 -0.97 27.40
N TRP A 299 -0.46 -1.58 26.29
CA TRP A 299 -0.14 -0.82 25.08
C TRP A 299 -1.34 -0.04 24.57
N GLN A 300 -2.50 -0.67 24.46
CA GLN A 300 -3.76 -0.03 24.03
C GLN A 300 -4.13 1.15 24.95
N LYS A 301 -3.99 1.00 26.26
CA LYS A 301 -4.29 2.05 27.23
C LYS A 301 -3.37 3.27 27.05
N VAL A 302 -2.07 3.05 26.85
CA VAL A 302 -1.10 4.13 26.63
C VAL A 302 -1.44 4.90 25.35
N PHE A 303 -1.71 4.20 24.24
CA PHE A 303 -2.01 4.85 22.97
C PHE A 303 -3.42 5.46 22.94
N ALA A 304 -4.39 4.90 23.64
CA ALA A 304 -5.72 5.50 23.74
C ALA A 304 -5.69 6.90 24.40
N ALA A 305 -4.78 7.11 25.34
CA ALA A 305 -4.59 8.44 25.96
C ALA A 305 -4.10 9.51 24.97
N LEU A 306 -3.58 9.11 23.79
CA LEU A 306 -3.10 10.02 22.75
C LEU A 306 -4.16 10.37 21.70
N TYR A 307 -5.34 9.77 21.76
CA TYR A 307 -6.41 10.02 20.76
C TYR A 307 -6.77 11.50 20.58
N PRO A 308 -6.86 12.35 21.63
CA PRO A 308 -7.10 13.78 21.43
C PRO A 308 -6.00 14.45 20.57
N LYS A 309 -4.75 14.00 20.68
CA LYS A 309 -3.65 14.49 19.84
C LYS A 309 -3.79 14.00 18.39
N PHE A 310 -4.16 12.75 18.17
CA PHE A 310 -4.41 12.23 16.84
C PHE A 310 -5.60 12.93 16.18
N GLU A 311 -6.68 13.17 16.92
CA GLU A 311 -7.84 13.95 16.48
C GLU A 311 -7.43 15.32 15.95
N SER A 312 -6.52 16.02 16.62
CA SER A 312 -6.03 17.33 16.17
C SER A 312 -5.22 17.27 14.86
N ILE A 313 -4.69 16.08 14.49
CA ILE A 313 -3.92 15.87 13.25
C ILE A 313 -4.84 15.47 12.09
N VAL A 314 -5.68 14.46 12.30
CA VAL A 314 -6.51 13.86 11.23
C VAL A 314 -7.89 14.50 11.10
N GLY A 315 -8.28 15.32 12.08
CA GLY A 315 -9.60 15.94 12.18
C GLY A 315 -10.60 15.02 12.90
N ARG A 316 -11.41 15.65 13.79
CA ARG A 316 -12.42 14.95 14.60
C ARG A 316 -13.44 14.22 13.76
N GLU A 317 -13.96 14.88 12.72
CA GLU A 317 -14.96 14.29 11.83
C GLU A 317 -14.43 12.99 11.19
N THR A 318 -13.20 13.00 10.68
CA THR A 318 -12.55 11.83 10.08
C THR A 318 -12.38 10.70 11.10
N LEU A 319 -11.83 11.03 12.29
CA LEU A 319 -11.59 10.02 13.32
C LEU A 319 -12.89 9.35 13.75
N VAL A 320 -13.95 10.12 14.02
CA VAL A 320 -15.27 9.63 14.43
C VAL A 320 -15.90 8.79 13.32
N ALA A 321 -15.87 9.26 12.07
CA ALA A 321 -16.43 8.51 10.94
C ALA A 321 -15.75 7.15 10.74
N ILE A 322 -14.41 7.10 10.87
CA ILE A 322 -13.65 5.84 10.77
C ILE A 322 -13.97 4.89 11.94
N GLN A 323 -14.04 5.41 13.16
CA GLN A 323 -14.40 4.61 14.34
C GLN A 323 -15.82 4.03 14.22
N GLN A 324 -16.79 4.84 13.81
CA GLN A 324 -18.16 4.39 13.59
C GLN A 324 -18.25 3.32 12.50
N ALA A 325 -17.57 3.53 11.36
CA ALA A 325 -17.52 2.56 10.27
C ALA A 325 -16.82 1.26 10.69
N ALA A 326 -15.78 1.33 11.52
CA ALA A 326 -15.08 0.15 12.04
C ALA A 326 -15.93 -0.66 13.03
N MET A 327 -16.81 -0.01 13.78
CA MET A 327 -17.67 -0.63 14.80
C MET A 327 -19.04 -1.05 14.27
N ALA A 328 -19.43 -0.66 13.05
CA ALA A 328 -20.68 -1.09 12.44
C ALA A 328 -20.75 -2.63 12.34
N LYS A 329 -21.95 -3.21 12.57
CA LYS A 329 -22.15 -4.67 12.50
C LYS A 329 -22.27 -5.19 11.07
#